data_faf51425238f4eff88a18c8f994d4ff7
#
_entry.id   faf51425238f4eff88a18c8f994d4ff7
#
_cell.length_a   1.000
_cell.length_b   1.000
_cell.length_c   1.000
_cell.angle_alpha   90.00
_cell.angle_beta   90.00
_cell.angle_gamma   90.00
#
_symmetry.space_group_name_H-M   'P 1'
#
loop_
_entity.id
_entity.type
_entity.pdbx_description
1 polymer ?
#
loop_
_entity_poly.entity_id
_entity_poly.type
_entity_poly.pdbx_seq_one_letter_code
_entity_poly.pdbx_strand_id
1 'polypeptide(L)'
;VNGATFAHYNSAAYFWDQLPVLEPDLIIVSLGTNESAGKPADSLSVRTEVNLFLANLQRVAPGAPVLITTNPDILKRKRYTNPYGQIVRDILVQTAEQRNLAAWDLYSLMGGLGSMKSWRQAGLSAGDYIHFAQSGYELQADLLFEALISNADN
;
A
#
# COMPACT_ATOMS: atom_id res chain seq x y z
N VAL A 1 11.57 6.36 3.11
CA VAL A 1 12.67 5.45 3.52
C VAL A 1 12.58 4.21 2.64
N ASN A 2 13.66 3.87 1.95
CA ASN A 2 13.72 2.64 1.15
C ASN A 2 13.58 1.41 2.07
N GLY A 3 12.74 0.44 1.68
CA GLY A 3 12.48 -0.75 2.50
C GLY A 3 11.52 -0.52 3.69
N ALA A 4 10.81 0.60 3.74
CA ALA A 4 9.90 0.90 4.85
C ALA A 4 8.75 -0.12 4.95
N THR A 5 8.39 -0.46 6.18
CA THR A 5 7.28 -1.32 6.56
C THR A 5 6.41 -0.64 7.62
N PHE A 6 5.23 -1.19 7.89
CA PHE A 6 4.40 -0.73 9.01
C PHE A 6 5.15 -0.81 10.35
N ALA A 7 5.91 -1.87 10.60
CA ALA A 7 6.72 -2.02 11.80
C ALA A 7 7.78 -0.93 11.95
N HIS A 8 8.42 -0.52 10.85
CA HIS A 8 9.38 0.58 10.87
C HIS A 8 8.72 1.90 11.30
N TYR A 9 7.55 2.21 10.73
CA TYR A 9 6.81 3.43 11.12
C TYR A 9 6.29 3.35 12.54
N ASN A 10 5.79 2.20 13.00
CA ASN A 10 5.33 2.01 14.37
C ASN A 10 6.41 2.32 15.40
N SER A 11 7.68 2.03 15.10
CA SER A 11 8.84 2.32 15.95
C SER A 11 9.46 3.70 15.73
N ALA A 12 8.98 4.50 14.76
CA ALA A 12 9.57 5.78 14.41
C ALA A 12 8.97 6.92 15.23
N ALA A 13 9.47 7.16 16.45
CA ALA A 13 8.95 8.19 17.37
C ALA A 13 8.81 9.57 16.68
N TYR A 14 9.82 10.04 15.97
CA TYR A 14 9.78 11.34 15.29
C TYR A 14 8.67 11.45 14.24
N PHE A 15 8.30 10.36 13.56
CA PHE A 15 7.19 10.38 12.62
C PHE A 15 5.88 10.72 13.34
N TRP A 16 5.64 10.09 14.49
CA TRP A 16 4.43 10.29 15.28
C TRP A 16 4.38 11.67 15.96
N ASP A 17 5.53 12.23 16.30
CA ASP A 17 5.62 13.58 16.88
C ASP A 17 5.41 14.67 15.82
N GLN A 18 5.84 14.43 14.59
CA GLN A 18 5.75 15.42 13.51
C GLN A 18 4.42 15.41 12.77
N LEU A 19 3.77 14.26 12.64
CA LEU A 19 2.55 14.14 11.86
C LEU A 19 1.42 15.11 12.29
N PRO A 20 1.12 15.30 13.59
CA PRO A 20 0.11 16.27 14.02
C PRO A 20 0.41 17.71 13.64
N VAL A 21 1.70 18.07 13.58
CA VAL A 21 2.13 19.44 13.24
C VAL A 21 1.83 19.79 11.77
N LEU A 22 1.70 18.77 10.90
CA LEU A 22 1.36 18.96 9.50
C LEU A 22 -0.13 19.26 9.27
N GLU A 23 -0.99 19.01 10.27
CA GLU A 23 -2.44 19.18 10.18
C GLU A 23 -3.03 18.64 8.86
N PRO A 24 -2.80 17.34 8.51
CA PRO A 24 -3.13 16.83 7.20
C PRO A 24 -4.64 16.78 6.97
N ASP A 25 -5.09 17.25 5.80
CA ASP A 25 -6.47 17.11 5.33
C ASP A 25 -6.77 15.70 4.80
N LEU A 26 -5.74 14.95 4.42
CA LEU A 26 -5.82 13.56 3.96
C LEU A 26 -4.50 12.84 4.24
N ILE A 27 -4.57 11.61 4.73
CA ILE A 27 -3.40 10.74 4.88
C ILE A 27 -3.52 9.57 3.89
N ILE A 28 -2.58 9.48 2.93
CA ILE A 28 -2.50 8.33 2.01
C ILE A 28 -1.44 7.38 2.52
N VAL A 29 -1.84 6.17 2.89
CA VAL A 29 -0.96 5.10 3.38
C VAL A 29 -0.63 4.16 2.22
N SER A 30 0.59 4.30 1.68
CA SER A 30 1.09 3.47 0.58
C SER A 30 2.24 2.57 1.07
N LEU A 31 1.89 1.54 1.81
CA LEU A 31 2.77 0.52 2.36
C LEU A 31 2.28 -0.88 1.95
N GLY A 32 3.04 -1.93 2.28
CA GLY A 32 2.67 -3.32 1.99
C GLY A 32 3.59 -4.01 0.99
N THR A 33 4.30 -3.28 0.14
CA THR A 33 5.23 -3.87 -0.84
C THR A 33 6.36 -4.63 -0.15
N ASN A 34 6.95 -4.06 0.90
CA ASN A 34 8.02 -4.70 1.64
C ASN A 34 7.52 -5.85 2.51
N GLU A 35 6.34 -5.73 3.10
CA GLU A 35 5.66 -6.83 3.76
C GLU A 35 5.43 -7.99 2.79
N SER A 36 4.95 -7.71 1.59
CA SER A 36 4.67 -8.74 0.58
C SER A 36 5.92 -9.48 0.08
N ALA A 37 7.10 -8.89 0.22
CA ALA A 37 8.37 -9.55 -0.06
C ALA A 37 8.75 -10.59 1.01
N GLY A 38 8.10 -10.57 2.18
CA GLY A 38 8.31 -11.49 3.30
C GLY A 38 7.82 -12.92 3.05
N LYS A 39 7.36 -13.57 4.12
CA LYS A 39 6.91 -14.98 4.11
C LYS A 39 5.46 -15.09 4.54
N PRO A 40 4.68 -16.08 4.05
CA PRO A 40 3.30 -16.30 4.46
C PRO A 40 3.09 -16.50 5.96
N ALA A 41 4.08 -17.07 6.67
CA ALA A 41 4.05 -17.22 8.12
C ALA A 41 3.97 -15.89 8.88
N ASP A 42 4.33 -14.78 8.24
CA ASP A 42 4.37 -13.46 8.84
C ASP A 42 3.01 -12.74 8.79
N SER A 43 1.97 -13.35 8.22
CA SER A 43 0.66 -12.70 8.00
C SER A 43 0.00 -12.16 9.28
N LEU A 44 0.10 -12.89 10.39
CA LEU A 44 -0.42 -12.42 11.68
C LEU A 44 0.35 -11.19 12.18
N SER A 45 1.67 -11.20 12.06
CA SER A 45 2.51 -10.06 12.40
C SER A 45 2.17 -8.85 11.54
N VAL A 46 2.04 -9.03 10.22
CA VAL A 46 1.65 -7.94 9.30
C VAL A 46 0.30 -7.34 9.71
N ARG A 47 -0.71 -8.17 9.98
CA ARG A 47 -2.02 -7.70 10.46
C ARG A 47 -1.92 -6.91 11.76
N THR A 48 -1.10 -7.36 12.70
CA THR A 48 -0.87 -6.67 13.97
C THR A 48 -0.23 -5.30 13.73
N GLU A 49 0.80 -5.23 12.89
CA GLU A 49 1.52 -3.98 12.60
C GLU A 49 0.63 -2.97 11.84
N VAL A 50 -0.19 -3.42 10.90
CA VAL A 50 -1.18 -2.58 10.19
C VAL A 50 -2.18 -2.00 11.19
N ASN A 51 -2.72 -2.83 12.08
CA ASN A 51 -3.69 -2.37 13.08
C ASN A 51 -3.09 -1.38 14.08
N LEU A 52 -1.86 -1.62 14.53
CA LEU A 52 -1.14 -0.72 15.42
C LEU A 52 -0.87 0.64 14.75
N PHE A 53 -0.43 0.60 13.48
CA PHE A 53 -0.16 1.82 12.70
C PHE A 53 -1.43 2.68 12.57
N LEU A 54 -2.56 2.07 12.20
CA LEU A 54 -3.83 2.79 12.03
C LEU A 54 -4.38 3.31 13.38
N ALA A 55 -4.18 2.56 14.47
CA ALA A 55 -4.53 3.04 15.82
C ALA A 55 -3.68 4.26 16.21
N ASN A 56 -2.38 4.25 15.89
CA ASN A 56 -1.51 5.40 16.11
C ASN A 56 -1.91 6.60 15.26
N LEU A 57 -2.26 6.40 13.97
CA LEU A 57 -2.79 7.48 13.12
C LEU A 57 -4.04 8.13 13.74
N GLN A 58 -5.00 7.32 14.14
CA GLN A 58 -6.23 7.81 14.77
C GLN A 58 -5.96 8.58 16.06
N ARG A 59 -4.94 8.18 16.82
CA ARG A 59 -4.55 8.86 18.07
C ARG A 59 -3.91 10.22 17.82
N VAL A 60 -3.05 10.35 16.81
CA VAL A 60 -2.26 11.58 16.57
C VAL A 60 -2.88 12.53 15.56
N ALA A 61 -3.73 12.04 14.67
CA ALA A 61 -4.46 12.82 13.66
C ALA A 61 -5.94 12.36 13.56
N PRO A 62 -6.73 12.52 14.64
CA PRO A 62 -8.07 11.89 14.75
C PRO A 62 -9.10 12.44 13.76
N GLY A 63 -8.87 13.62 13.18
CA GLY A 63 -9.76 14.25 12.21
C GLY A 63 -9.38 14.00 10.75
N ALA A 64 -8.20 13.46 10.49
CA ALA A 64 -7.71 13.30 9.13
C ALA A 64 -8.31 12.02 8.49
N PRO A 65 -8.98 12.12 7.33
CA PRO A 65 -9.35 10.97 6.53
C PRO A 65 -8.13 10.14 6.14
N VAL A 66 -8.28 8.81 6.09
CA VAL A 66 -7.21 7.90 5.72
C VAL A 66 -7.62 7.09 4.49
N LEU A 67 -6.77 7.13 3.45
CA LEU A 67 -6.85 6.26 2.29
C LEU A 67 -5.71 5.24 2.34
N ILE A 68 -6.06 3.96 2.31
CA ILE A 68 -5.07 2.88 2.20
C ILE A 68 -4.93 2.50 0.73
N THR A 69 -3.70 2.52 0.18
CA THR A 69 -3.43 1.90 -1.11
C THR A 69 -2.84 0.51 -0.90
N THR A 70 -3.31 -0.50 -1.66
CA THR A 70 -2.73 -1.84 -1.53
C THR A 70 -1.35 -1.93 -2.19
N ASN A 71 -0.57 -2.94 -1.79
CA ASN A 71 0.69 -3.24 -2.46
C ASN A 71 0.47 -3.63 -3.94
N PRO A 72 1.45 -3.38 -4.82
CA PRO A 72 1.45 -3.97 -6.17
C PRO A 72 1.68 -5.48 -6.14
N ASP A 73 1.35 -6.17 -7.25
CA ASP A 73 1.95 -7.49 -7.49
C ASP A 73 3.46 -7.33 -7.72
N ILE A 74 4.23 -8.29 -7.23
CA ILE A 74 5.69 -8.35 -7.43
C ILE A 74 6.12 -9.77 -7.76
N LEU A 75 7.26 -9.93 -8.46
CA LEU A 75 7.83 -11.25 -8.67
C LEU A 75 8.99 -11.52 -7.73
N LYS A 76 9.00 -12.67 -7.10
CA LYS A 76 10.16 -13.17 -6.33
C LYS A 76 11.26 -13.61 -7.29
N ARG A 77 12.48 -13.12 -7.03
CA ARG A 77 13.68 -13.44 -7.85
C ARG A 77 13.46 -13.19 -9.35
N LYS A 78 12.71 -12.15 -9.70
CA LYS A 78 12.38 -11.74 -11.09
C LYS A 78 11.65 -12.81 -11.93
N ARG A 79 11.19 -13.89 -11.34
CA ARG A 79 10.66 -15.06 -12.08
C ARG A 79 9.37 -15.62 -11.52
N TYR A 80 9.29 -15.79 -10.20
CA TYR A 80 8.21 -16.52 -9.56
C TYR A 80 7.12 -15.56 -9.11
N THR A 81 5.86 -15.91 -9.35
CA THR A 81 4.72 -15.22 -8.77
C THR A 81 4.80 -15.23 -7.24
N ASN A 82 4.22 -14.22 -6.62
CA ASN A 82 4.26 -14.04 -5.17
C ASN A 82 2.85 -14.12 -4.55
N PRO A 83 2.32 -15.32 -4.25
CA PRO A 83 0.99 -15.44 -3.63
C PRO A 83 0.87 -14.70 -2.29
N TYR A 84 1.98 -14.46 -1.61
CA TYR A 84 1.96 -13.70 -0.35
C TYR A 84 1.57 -12.23 -0.56
N GLY A 85 1.82 -11.67 -1.74
CA GLY A 85 1.33 -10.33 -2.11
C GLY A 85 -0.19 -10.21 -2.02
N GLN A 86 -0.92 -11.23 -2.44
CA GLN A 86 -2.37 -11.29 -2.30
C GLN A 86 -2.81 -11.33 -0.84
N ILE A 87 -2.12 -12.10 0.01
CA ILE A 87 -2.43 -12.16 1.44
C ILE A 87 -2.24 -10.79 2.10
N VAL A 88 -1.17 -10.07 1.78
CA VAL A 88 -0.94 -8.71 2.30
C VAL A 88 -2.02 -7.74 1.81
N ARG A 89 -2.36 -7.79 0.52
CA ARG A 89 -3.48 -7.02 -0.05
C ARG A 89 -4.78 -7.27 0.72
N ASP A 90 -5.12 -8.54 0.95
CA ASP A 90 -6.35 -8.92 1.66
C ASP A 90 -6.36 -8.41 3.11
N ILE A 91 -5.21 -8.42 3.79
CA ILE A 91 -5.05 -7.81 5.12
C ILE A 91 -5.36 -6.31 5.07
N LEU A 92 -4.81 -5.59 4.09
CA LEU A 92 -5.01 -4.14 3.97
C LEU A 92 -6.46 -3.79 3.69
N VAL A 93 -7.10 -4.47 2.73
CA VAL A 93 -8.50 -4.23 2.37
C VAL A 93 -9.44 -4.57 3.53
N GLN A 94 -9.31 -5.75 4.13
CA GLN A 94 -10.13 -6.16 5.27
C GLN A 94 -9.96 -5.21 6.47
N THR A 95 -8.75 -4.72 6.72
CA THR A 95 -8.52 -3.78 7.82
C THR A 95 -9.13 -2.42 7.52
N ALA A 96 -9.09 -1.95 6.28
CA ALA A 96 -9.77 -0.73 5.86
C ALA A 96 -11.28 -0.86 6.06
N GLU A 97 -11.90 -1.93 5.58
CA GLU A 97 -13.33 -2.22 5.75
C GLU A 97 -13.75 -2.25 7.22
N GLN A 98 -13.02 -3.00 8.07
CA GLN A 98 -13.29 -3.12 9.50
C GLN A 98 -13.22 -1.79 10.25
N ARG A 99 -12.43 -0.85 9.75
CA ARG A 99 -12.24 0.49 10.34
C ARG A 99 -13.03 1.59 9.64
N ASN A 100 -13.84 1.25 8.64
CA ASN A 100 -14.59 2.20 7.79
C ASN A 100 -13.67 3.26 7.16
N LEU A 101 -12.51 2.81 6.65
CA LEU A 101 -11.54 3.63 5.92
C LEU A 101 -11.66 3.39 4.41
N ALA A 102 -11.27 4.38 3.61
CA ALA A 102 -11.17 4.22 2.17
C ALA A 102 -9.98 3.31 1.79
N ALA A 103 -10.17 2.48 0.77
CA ALA A 103 -9.12 1.64 0.19
C ALA A 103 -9.08 1.79 -1.33
N TRP A 104 -7.88 1.99 -1.88
CA TRP A 104 -7.61 1.94 -3.31
C TRP A 104 -6.80 0.69 -3.63
N ASP A 105 -7.43 -0.26 -4.33
CA ASP A 105 -6.89 -1.59 -4.52
C ASP A 105 -6.03 -1.70 -5.78
N LEU A 106 -4.79 -1.18 -5.69
CA LEU A 106 -3.81 -1.23 -6.77
C LEU A 106 -3.52 -2.68 -7.22
N TYR A 107 -3.44 -3.62 -6.29
CA TYR A 107 -3.16 -5.03 -6.61
C TYR A 107 -4.17 -5.60 -7.60
N SER A 108 -5.45 -5.39 -7.35
CA SER A 108 -6.53 -5.86 -8.24
C SER A 108 -6.59 -5.05 -9.53
N LEU A 109 -6.38 -3.75 -9.49
CA LEU A 109 -6.32 -2.88 -10.68
C LEU A 109 -5.19 -3.30 -11.64
N MET A 110 -4.06 -3.76 -11.11
CA MET A 110 -2.97 -4.30 -11.91
C MET A 110 -3.32 -5.61 -12.63
N GLY A 111 -4.34 -6.35 -12.15
CA GLY A 111 -4.72 -7.68 -12.62
C GLY A 111 -4.38 -8.81 -11.64
N GLY A 112 -3.99 -8.49 -10.40
CA GLY A 112 -3.74 -9.48 -9.35
C GLY A 112 -2.47 -10.31 -9.53
N LEU A 113 -2.49 -11.56 -9.05
CA LEU A 113 -1.32 -12.45 -9.03
C LEU A 113 -0.73 -12.69 -10.42
N GLY A 114 0.52 -12.34 -10.58
CA GLY A 114 1.29 -12.53 -11.83
C GLY A 114 1.19 -11.36 -12.81
N SER A 115 0.39 -10.34 -12.52
CA SER A 115 0.18 -9.16 -13.37
C SER A 115 1.45 -8.35 -13.62
N MET A 116 2.41 -8.38 -12.72
CA MET A 116 3.71 -7.70 -12.90
C MET A 116 4.43 -8.15 -14.18
N LYS A 117 4.20 -9.38 -14.67
CA LYS A 117 4.75 -9.85 -15.95
C LYS A 117 4.15 -9.08 -17.13
N SER A 118 2.84 -8.90 -17.14
CA SER A 118 2.13 -8.15 -18.18
C SER A 118 2.51 -6.67 -18.14
N TRP A 119 2.63 -6.10 -16.94
CA TRP A 119 3.12 -4.74 -16.75
C TRP A 119 4.54 -4.55 -17.28
N ARG A 120 5.40 -5.56 -17.08
CA ARG A 120 6.75 -5.55 -17.66
C ARG A 120 6.75 -5.59 -19.19
N GLN A 121 5.89 -6.44 -19.77
CA GLN A 121 5.74 -6.52 -21.24
C GLN A 121 5.22 -5.22 -21.83
N ALA A 122 4.34 -4.52 -21.12
CA ALA A 122 3.82 -3.22 -21.51
C ALA A 122 4.79 -2.03 -21.24
N GLY A 123 6.00 -2.29 -20.72
CA GLY A 123 6.96 -1.24 -20.40
C GLY A 123 6.66 -0.44 -19.13
N LEU A 124 5.70 -0.89 -18.32
CA LEU A 124 5.23 -0.20 -17.10
C LEU A 124 6.02 -0.59 -15.84
N SER A 125 6.83 -1.64 -15.89
CA SER A 125 7.63 -2.13 -14.76
C SER A 125 9.11 -2.00 -15.01
N ALA A 126 9.88 -1.69 -13.97
CA ALA A 126 11.33 -1.75 -13.99
C ALA A 126 11.84 -3.20 -14.15
N GLY A 127 13.13 -3.37 -14.46
CA GLY A 127 13.73 -4.69 -14.74
C GLY A 127 13.90 -5.58 -13.50
N ASP A 128 13.56 -5.10 -12.32
CA ASP A 128 13.58 -5.87 -11.07
C ASP A 128 12.25 -6.58 -10.78
N TYR A 129 11.17 -6.25 -11.50
CA TYR A 129 9.82 -6.79 -11.32
C TYR A 129 9.22 -6.51 -9.93
N ILE A 130 9.65 -5.42 -9.32
CA ILE A 130 9.18 -4.91 -8.03
C ILE A 130 8.72 -3.46 -8.18
N HIS A 131 9.58 -2.63 -8.78
CA HIS A 131 9.31 -1.22 -8.98
C HIS A 131 8.67 -0.97 -10.35
N PHE A 132 7.94 0.12 -10.46
CA PHE A 132 7.42 0.58 -11.75
C PHE A 132 8.50 1.31 -12.55
N ALA A 133 8.36 1.34 -13.86
CA ALA A 133 9.01 2.30 -14.73
C ALA A 133 8.33 3.67 -14.56
N GLN A 134 8.90 4.73 -15.13
CA GLN A 134 8.28 6.06 -15.08
C GLN A 134 6.84 6.04 -15.59
N SER A 135 6.61 5.44 -16.77
CA SER A 135 5.26 5.27 -17.35
C SER A 135 4.29 4.49 -16.46
N GLY A 136 4.79 3.54 -15.68
CA GLY A 136 3.97 2.79 -14.73
C GLY A 136 3.58 3.63 -13.50
N TYR A 137 4.48 4.48 -13.01
CA TYR A 137 4.14 5.43 -11.95
C TYR A 137 3.18 6.51 -12.43
N GLU A 138 3.33 7.00 -13.66
CA GLU A 138 2.41 7.94 -14.29
C GLU A 138 1.00 7.33 -14.41
N LEU A 139 0.88 6.12 -14.95
CA LEU A 139 -0.40 5.41 -15.01
C LEU A 139 -1.03 5.20 -13.62
N GLN A 140 -0.22 4.82 -12.63
CA GLN A 140 -0.71 4.67 -11.26
C GLN A 140 -1.24 6.00 -10.70
N ALA A 141 -0.54 7.10 -10.97
CA ALA A 141 -0.95 8.42 -10.51
C ALA A 141 -2.28 8.84 -11.15
N ASP A 142 -2.42 8.65 -12.47
CA ASP A 142 -3.65 8.97 -13.21
C ASP A 142 -4.84 8.17 -12.68
N LEU A 143 -4.68 6.85 -12.49
CA LEU A 143 -5.73 5.98 -11.96
C LEU A 143 -6.14 6.34 -10.53
N LEU A 144 -5.18 6.70 -9.67
CA LEU A 144 -5.49 7.15 -8.31
C LEU A 144 -6.19 8.51 -8.31
N PHE A 145 -5.72 9.44 -9.15
CA PHE A 145 -6.33 10.75 -9.29
C PHE A 145 -7.79 10.64 -9.77
N GLU A 146 -8.04 9.87 -10.83
CA GLU A 146 -9.40 9.60 -11.32
C GLU A 146 -10.30 9.00 -10.23
N ALA A 147 -9.78 8.06 -9.44
CA ALA A 147 -10.54 7.47 -8.34
C ALA A 147 -10.89 8.50 -7.25
N LEU A 148 -10.00 9.44 -6.95
CA LEU A 148 -10.24 10.49 -5.97
C LEU A 148 -11.28 11.50 -6.44
N ILE A 149 -11.19 11.99 -7.70
CA ILE A 149 -12.14 12.98 -8.21
C ILE A 149 -13.52 12.39 -8.49
N SER A 150 -13.61 11.15 -8.98
CA SER A 150 -14.90 10.51 -9.26
C SER A 150 -15.74 10.26 -8.01
N ASN A 151 -15.13 10.21 -6.84
CA ASN A 151 -15.82 10.06 -5.56
C ASN A 151 -16.09 11.41 -4.85
N ALA A 152 -15.51 12.51 -5.33
CA ALA A 152 -15.73 13.84 -4.77
C ALA A 152 -17.06 14.46 -5.22
N ASP A 153 -17.62 13.97 -6.33
CA ASP A 153 -18.85 14.49 -6.94
C ASP A 153 -20.12 13.74 -6.48
N ASN A 154 -20.00 12.79 -5.54
CA ASN A 154 -21.09 12.03 -4.94
C ASN A 154 -21.22 12.31 -3.44
#